data_c268007a6e360c28bf476e6e15af8f7b
#
_entry.id   c268007a6e360c28bf476e6e15af8f7b
#
_cell.length_a   1.000
_cell.length_b   1.000
_cell.length_c   1.000
_cell.angle_alpha   90.00
_cell.angle_beta   90.00
_cell.angle_gamma   90.00
#
_symmetry.space_group_name_H-M   'P 1'
#
loop_
_entity.id
_entity.type
_entity.pdbx_description
1 polymer ?
#
loop_
_entity_poly.entity_id
_entity_poly.type
_entity_poly.pdbx_seq_one_letter_code
_entity_poly.pdbx_strand_id
1 'polypeptide(L)'
;MYDDYLNDELDSYNDEIEGYNDDLGSLEDDRFMLKSSYESEIEEIDEYWDRENQYIKSSGIYTKEEVEQILANHEEIRRSKKAEVKAKFKGDLEMLRDERERILFDKEMAEFNRDCVKDDIEYEHLLNDGNTSSDDAEYYAALRTKQEEQAAYDDFIASLDMND
;
A
#
# COMPACT_ATOMS: atom_id res chain seq x y z
N MET A 1 -6.73 30.78 23.13
CA MET A 1 -5.53 30.04 23.56
C MET A 1 -5.71 28.52 23.46
N TYR A 2 -6.75 27.94 24.05
CA TYR A 2 -7.04 26.51 23.90
C TYR A 2 -7.56 26.17 22.50
N ASP A 3 -8.41 27.01 21.90
CA ASP A 3 -8.88 26.88 20.52
C ASP A 3 -7.75 26.93 19.51
N ASP A 4 -6.74 27.75 19.73
CA ASP A 4 -5.59 27.82 18.82
C ASP A 4 -4.79 26.51 18.84
N TYR A 5 -4.63 25.88 20.02
CA TYR A 5 -3.96 24.59 20.15
C TYR A 5 -4.69 23.46 19.44
N LEU A 6 -6.03 23.40 19.61
CA LEU A 6 -6.85 22.39 18.94
C LEU A 6 -6.86 22.57 17.41
N ASN A 7 -6.85 23.81 16.93
CA ASN A 7 -6.76 24.09 15.49
C ASN A 7 -5.39 23.69 14.92
N ASP A 8 -4.30 23.97 15.64
CA ASP A 8 -2.94 23.55 15.23
C ASP A 8 -2.85 22.00 15.20
N GLU A 9 -3.47 21.32 16.16
CA GLU A 9 -3.53 19.87 16.18
C GLU A 9 -4.35 19.30 15.02
N LEU A 10 -5.49 19.93 14.71
CA LEU A 10 -6.32 19.57 13.56
C LEU A 10 -5.57 19.71 12.23
N ASP A 11 -4.85 20.82 12.06
CA ASP A 11 -4.04 21.07 10.88
C ASP A 11 -2.91 20.04 10.76
N SER A 12 -2.29 19.66 11.88
CA SER A 12 -1.27 18.61 11.92
C SER A 12 -1.80 17.27 11.42
N TYR A 13 -2.99 16.84 11.85
CA TYR A 13 -3.61 15.61 11.34
C TYR A 13 -4.02 15.71 9.87
N ASN A 14 -4.49 16.87 9.41
CA ASN A 14 -4.79 17.06 7.99
C ASN A 14 -3.55 16.95 7.12
N ASP A 15 -2.43 17.53 7.55
CA ASP A 15 -1.14 17.42 6.86
C ASP A 15 -0.65 15.97 6.83
N GLU A 16 -0.80 15.24 7.92
CA GLU A 16 -0.43 13.83 8.02
C GLU A 16 -1.26 12.96 7.06
N ILE A 17 -2.57 13.19 6.99
CA ILE A 17 -3.49 12.50 6.07
C ILE A 17 -3.13 12.81 4.60
N GLU A 18 -2.80 14.05 4.29
CA GLU A 18 -2.33 14.45 2.95
C GLU A 18 -1.04 13.71 2.61
N GLY A 19 -0.09 13.61 3.54
CA GLY A 19 1.13 12.84 3.38
C GLY A 19 0.84 11.36 3.07
N TYR A 20 -0.07 10.72 3.76
CA TYR A 20 -0.48 9.34 3.45
C TYR A 20 -1.14 9.21 2.09
N ASN A 21 -1.94 10.18 1.64
CA ASN A 21 -2.51 10.18 0.30
C ASN A 21 -1.43 10.30 -0.78
N ASP A 22 -0.40 11.12 -0.55
CA ASP A 22 0.74 11.24 -1.45
C ASP A 22 1.54 9.93 -1.51
N ASP A 23 1.77 9.27 -0.39
CA ASP A 23 2.44 7.98 -0.30
C ASP A 23 1.65 6.88 -1.05
N LEU A 24 0.32 6.86 -0.93
CA LEU A 24 -0.54 5.95 -1.68
C LEU A 24 -0.44 6.20 -3.19
N GLY A 25 -0.40 7.46 -3.62
CA GLY A 25 -0.17 7.83 -5.03
C GLY A 25 1.18 7.35 -5.54
N SER A 26 2.24 7.49 -4.76
CA SER A 26 3.58 6.96 -5.06
C SER A 26 3.58 5.45 -5.23
N LEU A 27 2.87 4.72 -4.38
CA LEU A 27 2.78 3.25 -4.50
C LEU A 27 2.05 2.80 -5.77
N GLU A 28 1.03 3.54 -6.20
CA GLU A 28 0.36 3.26 -7.49
C GLU A 28 1.31 3.48 -8.67
N ASP A 29 2.14 4.52 -8.63
CA ASP A 29 3.18 4.76 -9.63
C ASP A 29 4.22 3.63 -9.62
N ASP A 30 4.67 3.20 -8.45
CA ASP A 30 5.62 2.10 -8.29
C ASP A 30 5.04 0.78 -8.84
N ARG A 31 3.77 0.52 -8.58
CA ARG A 31 3.05 -0.63 -9.13
C ARG A 31 2.99 -0.62 -10.64
N PHE A 32 2.70 0.54 -11.23
CA PHE A 32 2.68 0.72 -12.68
C PHE A 32 4.06 0.48 -13.30
N MET A 33 5.12 1.06 -12.70
CA MET A 33 6.50 0.87 -13.14
C MET A 33 6.94 -0.59 -13.04
N LEU A 34 6.58 -1.26 -11.96
CA LEU A 34 6.88 -2.67 -11.73
C LEU A 34 6.22 -3.55 -12.79
N LYS A 35 4.96 -3.29 -13.13
CA LYS A 35 4.23 -3.99 -14.19
C LYS A 35 4.88 -3.78 -15.55
N SER A 36 5.23 -2.54 -15.89
CA SER A 36 5.90 -2.22 -17.15
C SER A 36 7.26 -2.90 -17.26
N SER A 37 8.03 -2.93 -16.19
CA SER A 37 9.31 -3.62 -16.12
C SER A 37 9.16 -5.14 -16.31
N TYR A 38 8.17 -5.75 -15.67
CA TYR A 38 7.84 -7.16 -15.84
C TYR A 38 7.48 -7.51 -17.29
N GLU A 39 6.58 -6.73 -17.91
CA GLU A 39 6.17 -6.94 -19.29
C GLU A 39 7.35 -6.81 -20.25
N SER A 40 8.24 -5.84 -20.03
CA SER A 40 9.47 -5.64 -20.79
C SER A 40 10.44 -6.81 -20.66
N GLU A 41 10.68 -7.31 -19.44
CA GLU A 41 11.56 -8.47 -19.22
C GLU A 41 11.02 -9.74 -19.89
N ILE A 42 9.71 -9.97 -19.84
CA ILE A 42 9.07 -11.11 -20.55
C ILE A 42 9.23 -10.98 -22.07
N GLU A 43 9.02 -9.79 -22.60
CA GLU A 43 9.20 -9.53 -24.05
C GLU A 43 10.65 -9.73 -24.49
N GLU A 44 11.62 -9.26 -23.71
CA GLU A 44 13.06 -9.48 -23.98
C GLU A 44 13.42 -10.96 -24.00
N ILE A 45 12.89 -11.75 -23.06
CA ILE A 45 13.09 -13.21 -23.03
C ILE A 45 12.50 -13.84 -24.29
N ASP A 46 11.28 -13.48 -24.68
CA ASP A 46 10.62 -14.01 -25.86
C ASP A 46 11.37 -13.67 -27.14
N GLU A 47 11.78 -12.41 -27.30
CA GLU A 47 12.56 -11.96 -28.47
C GLU A 47 13.93 -12.65 -28.57
N TYR A 48 14.62 -12.82 -27.44
CA TYR A 48 15.90 -13.51 -27.41
C TYR A 48 15.78 -14.95 -27.90
N TRP A 49 14.84 -15.72 -27.35
CA TRP A 49 14.67 -17.12 -27.72
C TRP A 49 14.09 -17.31 -29.10
N ASP A 50 13.23 -16.42 -29.56
CA ASP A 50 12.73 -16.44 -30.94
C ASP A 50 13.87 -16.23 -31.94
N ARG A 51 14.80 -15.32 -31.70
CA ARG A 51 16.00 -15.11 -32.52
C ARG A 51 16.91 -16.32 -32.51
N GLU A 52 17.20 -16.89 -31.33
CA GLU A 52 18.03 -18.10 -31.20
C GLU A 52 17.39 -19.28 -31.93
N ASN A 53 16.10 -19.49 -31.77
CA ASN A 53 15.35 -20.55 -32.44
C ASN A 53 15.37 -20.39 -33.97
N GLN A 54 15.24 -19.18 -34.46
CA GLN A 54 15.29 -18.90 -35.88
C GLN A 54 16.70 -19.15 -36.46
N TYR A 55 17.75 -18.77 -35.72
CA TYR A 55 19.13 -19.07 -36.08
C TYR A 55 19.35 -20.55 -36.19
N ILE A 56 18.93 -21.38 -35.23
CA ILE A 56 19.08 -22.83 -35.22
C ILE A 56 18.35 -23.47 -36.44
N LYS A 57 17.12 -23.00 -36.73
CA LYS A 57 16.34 -23.50 -37.89
C LYS A 57 16.96 -23.16 -39.24
N SER A 58 17.58 -21.98 -39.34
CA SER A 58 18.09 -21.47 -40.64
C SER A 58 19.56 -21.75 -40.89
N SER A 59 20.36 -22.17 -39.88
CA SER A 59 21.79 -22.33 -40.00
C SER A 59 22.25 -23.47 -40.90
N GLY A 60 21.39 -24.50 -41.08
CA GLY A 60 21.69 -25.67 -41.87
C GLY A 60 22.83 -26.58 -41.34
N ILE A 61 23.33 -26.29 -40.11
CA ILE A 61 24.43 -27.00 -39.46
C ILE A 61 23.95 -28.29 -38.78
N TYR A 62 22.70 -28.30 -38.33
CA TYR A 62 22.11 -29.33 -37.50
C TYR A 62 21.18 -30.23 -38.30
N THR A 63 21.12 -31.53 -37.94
CA THR A 63 20.12 -32.46 -38.45
C THR A 63 18.73 -32.09 -37.95
N LYS A 64 17.70 -32.64 -38.57
CA LYS A 64 16.32 -32.39 -38.19
C LYS A 64 16.07 -32.79 -36.73
N GLU A 65 16.57 -33.94 -36.32
CA GLU A 65 16.45 -34.46 -34.95
C GLU A 65 17.18 -33.57 -33.93
N GLU A 66 18.38 -33.09 -34.31
CA GLU A 66 19.15 -32.15 -33.46
C GLU A 66 18.40 -30.80 -33.29
N VAL A 67 17.82 -30.28 -34.36
CA VAL A 67 17.02 -29.04 -34.30
C VAL A 67 15.83 -29.21 -33.36
N GLU A 68 15.08 -30.30 -33.48
CA GLU A 68 13.93 -30.59 -32.62
C GLU A 68 14.34 -30.65 -31.14
N GLN A 69 15.48 -31.30 -30.84
CA GLN A 69 15.98 -31.41 -29.48
C GLN A 69 16.48 -30.08 -28.91
N ILE A 70 17.20 -29.30 -29.71
CA ILE A 70 17.66 -27.95 -29.30
C ILE A 70 16.49 -27.04 -29.02
N LEU A 71 15.49 -27.02 -29.90
CA LEU A 71 14.28 -26.19 -29.71
C LEU A 71 13.51 -26.60 -28.46
N ALA A 72 13.42 -27.91 -28.18
CA ALA A 72 12.79 -28.40 -26.95
C ALA A 72 13.51 -27.91 -25.70
N ASN A 73 14.86 -27.96 -25.69
CA ASN A 73 15.69 -27.46 -24.60
C ASN A 73 15.55 -25.94 -24.44
N HIS A 74 15.51 -25.19 -25.53
CA HIS A 74 15.30 -23.74 -25.53
C HIS A 74 13.94 -23.37 -24.90
N GLU A 75 12.90 -24.11 -25.24
CA GLU A 75 11.55 -23.88 -24.70
C GLU A 75 11.51 -24.14 -23.19
N GLU A 76 12.20 -25.18 -22.71
CA GLU A 76 12.30 -25.46 -21.30
C GLU A 76 13.03 -24.34 -20.54
N ILE A 77 14.15 -23.86 -21.06
CA ILE A 77 14.92 -22.75 -20.48
C ILE A 77 14.10 -21.46 -20.50
N ARG A 78 13.45 -21.16 -21.61
CA ARG A 78 12.54 -20.01 -21.76
C ARG A 78 11.46 -20.02 -20.71
N ARG A 79 10.77 -21.15 -20.55
CA ARG A 79 9.72 -21.33 -19.55
C ARG A 79 10.23 -21.13 -18.13
N SER A 80 11.39 -21.67 -17.80
CA SER A 80 12.05 -21.53 -16.51
C SER A 80 12.39 -20.07 -16.21
N LYS A 81 12.98 -19.36 -17.17
CA LYS A 81 13.30 -17.92 -17.00
C LYS A 81 12.07 -17.05 -16.84
N LYS A 82 11.03 -17.30 -17.62
CA LYS A 82 9.75 -16.59 -17.45
C LYS A 82 9.13 -16.85 -16.09
N ALA A 83 9.22 -18.08 -15.58
CA ALA A 83 8.71 -18.43 -14.25
C ALA A 83 9.50 -17.72 -13.14
N GLU A 84 10.81 -17.57 -13.26
CA GLU A 84 11.64 -16.81 -12.31
C GLU A 84 11.25 -15.33 -12.29
N VAL A 85 11.10 -14.69 -13.46
CA VAL A 85 10.68 -13.30 -13.58
C VAL A 85 9.28 -13.09 -12.99
N LYS A 86 8.36 -14.01 -13.29
CA LYS A 86 6.99 -13.97 -12.72
C LYS A 86 6.99 -14.11 -11.20
N ALA A 87 7.80 -15.02 -10.65
CA ALA A 87 7.90 -15.20 -9.20
C ALA A 87 8.45 -13.95 -8.51
N LYS A 88 9.48 -13.32 -9.08
CA LYS A 88 10.03 -12.05 -8.59
C LYS A 88 8.99 -10.93 -8.63
N PHE A 89 8.29 -10.77 -9.75
CA PHE A 89 7.22 -9.79 -9.90
C PHE A 89 6.10 -9.97 -8.87
N LYS A 90 5.68 -11.21 -8.65
CA LYS A 90 4.68 -11.55 -7.64
C LYS A 90 5.15 -11.18 -6.23
N GLY A 91 6.39 -11.48 -5.88
CA GLY A 91 6.98 -11.10 -4.59
C GLY A 91 7.04 -9.58 -4.40
N ASP A 92 7.46 -8.84 -5.42
CA ASP A 92 7.51 -7.38 -5.39
C ASP A 92 6.10 -6.76 -5.28
N LEU A 93 5.10 -7.34 -5.95
CA LEU A 93 3.69 -6.92 -5.79
C LEU A 93 3.15 -7.16 -4.38
N GLU A 94 3.50 -8.29 -3.76
CA GLU A 94 3.11 -8.59 -2.38
C GLU A 94 3.71 -7.57 -1.41
N MET A 95 4.97 -7.17 -1.60
CA MET A 95 5.60 -6.12 -0.79
C MET A 95 4.90 -4.77 -0.93
N LEU A 96 4.54 -4.35 -2.16
CA LEU A 96 3.78 -3.11 -2.38
C LEU A 96 2.38 -3.17 -1.77
N ARG A 97 1.74 -4.32 -1.81
CA ARG A 97 0.44 -4.55 -1.19
C ARG A 97 0.52 -4.41 0.33
N ASP A 98 1.50 -5.03 0.97
CA ASP A 98 1.70 -4.94 2.42
C ASP A 98 1.99 -3.50 2.85
N GLU A 99 2.81 -2.78 2.10
CA GLU A 99 3.08 -1.36 2.33
C GLU A 99 1.81 -0.50 2.19
N ARG A 100 0.99 -0.77 1.18
CA ARG A 100 -0.28 -0.09 0.98
C ARG A 100 -1.24 -0.32 2.15
N GLU A 101 -1.35 -1.56 2.62
CA GLU A 101 -2.20 -1.90 3.77
C GLU A 101 -1.74 -1.17 5.03
N ARG A 102 -0.43 -1.07 5.25
CA ARG A 102 0.14 -0.31 6.37
C ARG A 102 -0.19 1.17 6.30
N ILE A 103 -0.01 1.81 5.13
CA ILE A 103 -0.31 3.23 4.93
C ILE A 103 -1.81 3.51 5.10
N LEU A 104 -2.68 2.65 4.58
CA LEU A 104 -4.13 2.77 4.75
C LEU A 104 -4.53 2.69 6.22
N PHE A 105 -3.92 1.80 6.98
CA PHE A 105 -4.14 1.68 8.40
C PHE A 105 -3.72 2.95 9.16
N ASP A 106 -2.50 3.44 8.90
CA ASP A 106 -1.99 4.67 9.52
C ASP A 106 -2.87 5.88 9.16
N LYS A 107 -3.34 5.94 7.92
CA LYS A 107 -4.29 6.97 7.46
C LYS A 107 -5.62 6.91 8.22
N GLU A 108 -6.22 5.73 8.37
CA GLU A 108 -7.46 5.55 9.13
C GLU A 108 -7.30 6.01 10.58
N MET A 109 -6.14 5.75 11.20
CA MET A 109 -5.81 6.21 12.54
C MET A 109 -5.72 7.73 12.62
N ALA A 110 -5.06 8.38 11.66
CA ALA A 110 -4.96 9.82 11.59
C ALA A 110 -6.34 10.48 11.37
N GLU A 111 -7.17 9.88 10.52
CA GLU A 111 -8.56 10.33 10.28
C GLU A 111 -9.41 10.23 11.56
N PHE A 112 -9.28 9.15 12.30
CA PHE A 112 -9.97 8.97 13.56
C PHE A 112 -9.52 10.02 14.59
N ASN A 113 -8.23 10.23 14.76
CA ASN A 113 -7.69 11.23 15.68
C ASN A 113 -8.13 12.65 15.29
N ARG A 114 -8.10 12.97 14.00
CA ARG A 114 -8.63 14.24 13.47
C ARG A 114 -10.10 14.44 13.85
N ASP A 115 -10.92 13.42 13.71
CA ASP A 115 -12.34 13.50 14.00
C ASP A 115 -12.59 13.69 15.50
N CYS A 116 -11.78 13.10 16.37
CA CYS A 116 -11.80 13.35 17.80
C CYS A 116 -11.48 14.83 18.13
N VAL A 117 -10.46 15.41 17.48
CA VAL A 117 -10.10 16.83 17.68
C VAL A 117 -11.22 17.74 17.19
N LYS A 118 -11.90 17.42 16.09
CA LYS A 118 -13.07 18.17 15.62
C LYS A 118 -14.20 18.15 16.63
N ASP A 119 -14.47 16.99 17.22
CA ASP A 119 -15.48 16.85 18.26
C ASP A 119 -15.12 17.70 19.50
N ASP A 120 -13.86 17.76 19.88
CA ASP A 120 -13.36 18.59 20.98
C ASP A 120 -13.53 20.09 20.69
N ILE A 121 -13.22 20.53 19.48
CA ILE A 121 -13.41 21.93 19.02
C ILE A 121 -14.90 22.31 19.09
N GLU A 122 -15.77 21.47 18.57
CA GLU A 122 -17.22 21.69 18.59
C GLU A 122 -17.74 21.80 20.03
N TYR A 123 -17.24 20.94 20.90
CA TYR A 123 -17.57 20.97 22.32
C TYR A 123 -17.13 22.28 23.00
N GLU A 124 -15.90 22.75 22.76
CA GLU A 124 -15.41 24.04 23.29
C GLU A 124 -16.27 25.22 22.80
N HIS A 125 -16.71 25.22 21.54
CA HIS A 125 -17.61 26.22 21.02
C HIS A 125 -18.96 26.20 21.75
N LEU A 126 -19.51 25.02 22.03
CA LEU A 126 -20.76 24.87 22.78
C LEU A 126 -20.64 25.40 24.23
N LEU A 127 -19.51 25.17 24.89
CA LEU A 127 -19.23 25.72 26.23
C LEU A 127 -19.13 27.23 26.23
N ASN A 128 -18.49 27.83 25.23
CA ASN A 128 -18.30 29.28 25.13
C ASN A 128 -19.60 30.04 24.81
N ASP A 129 -20.53 29.38 24.10
CA ASP A 129 -21.84 29.96 23.76
C ASP A 129 -22.85 29.94 24.92
N GLY A 130 -22.46 29.41 26.08
CA GLY A 130 -23.29 29.43 27.29
C GLY A 130 -24.52 28.51 27.26
N ASN A 131 -24.58 27.59 26.31
CA ASN A 131 -25.64 26.60 26.17
C ASN A 131 -25.27 25.31 26.95
N THR A 132 -25.40 25.36 28.27
CA THR A 132 -25.35 24.18 29.12
C THR A 132 -26.74 23.55 29.23
N SER A 133 -27.10 22.67 28.31
CA SER A 133 -28.33 21.85 28.39
C SER A 133 -27.98 20.39 28.73
N SER A 134 -29.00 19.59 29.08
CA SER A 134 -28.85 18.17 29.36
C SER A 134 -28.31 17.35 28.17
N ASP A 135 -28.34 17.92 26.98
CA ASP A 135 -27.77 17.33 25.76
C ASP A 135 -26.24 17.30 25.83
N ASP A 136 -25.62 18.21 26.60
CA ASP A 136 -24.18 18.24 26.83
C ASP A 136 -23.67 17.01 27.59
N ALA A 137 -24.48 16.45 28.48
CA ALA A 137 -24.13 15.23 29.21
C ALA A 137 -24.09 14.01 28.32
N GLU A 138 -24.98 13.91 27.31
CA GLU A 138 -24.95 12.83 26.29
C GLU A 138 -23.75 12.99 25.36
N TYR A 139 -23.43 14.22 24.97
CA TYR A 139 -22.26 14.53 24.15
C TYR A 139 -20.96 14.16 24.88
N TYR A 140 -20.81 14.52 26.16
CA TYR A 140 -19.66 14.10 26.97
C TYR A 140 -19.55 12.60 27.12
N ALA A 141 -20.67 11.91 27.31
CA ALA A 141 -20.67 10.46 27.39
C ALA A 141 -20.20 9.82 26.08
N ALA A 142 -20.65 10.34 24.93
CA ALA A 142 -20.23 9.88 23.61
C ALA A 142 -18.75 10.17 23.35
N LEU A 143 -18.24 11.33 23.73
CA LEU A 143 -16.82 11.70 23.60
C LEU A 143 -15.94 10.80 24.47
N ARG A 144 -16.34 10.54 25.72
CA ARG A 144 -15.63 9.63 26.63
C ARG A 144 -15.59 8.22 26.06
N THR A 145 -16.68 7.72 25.49
CA THR A 145 -16.72 6.40 24.84
C THR A 145 -15.75 6.34 23.68
N LYS A 146 -15.68 7.36 22.81
CA LYS A 146 -14.71 7.43 21.71
C LYS A 146 -13.28 7.44 22.21
N GLN A 147 -12.97 8.17 23.28
CA GLN A 147 -11.64 8.21 23.87
C GLN A 147 -11.24 6.85 24.49
N GLU A 148 -12.19 6.14 25.12
CA GLU A 148 -11.98 4.80 25.65
C GLU A 148 -11.78 3.78 24.51
N GLU A 149 -12.52 3.88 23.42
CA GLU A 149 -12.32 3.06 22.22
C GLU A 149 -10.96 3.31 21.57
N GLN A 150 -10.53 4.58 21.50
CA GLN A 150 -9.19 4.93 20.99
C GLN A 150 -8.10 4.34 21.87
N ALA A 151 -8.19 4.51 23.20
CA ALA A 151 -7.22 3.96 24.11
C ALA A 151 -7.13 2.43 24.02
N ALA A 152 -8.29 1.74 23.87
CA ALA A 152 -8.35 0.30 23.68
C ALA A 152 -7.70 -0.12 22.35
N TYR A 153 -7.85 0.68 21.31
CA TYR A 153 -7.24 0.44 20.00
C TYR A 153 -5.73 0.65 20.04
N ASP A 154 -5.26 1.73 20.68
CA ASP A 154 -3.82 1.99 20.87
C ASP A 154 -3.15 0.89 21.69
N ASP A 155 -3.81 0.39 22.75
CA ASP A 155 -3.35 -0.75 23.55
C ASP A 155 -3.30 -2.03 22.72
N PHE A 156 -4.26 -2.25 21.84
CA PHE A 156 -4.28 -3.38 20.93
C PHE A 156 -3.08 -3.34 19.95
N ILE A 157 -2.82 -2.17 19.35
CA ILE A 157 -1.67 -1.96 18.46
C ILE A 157 -0.36 -2.21 19.21
N ALA A 158 -0.20 -1.63 20.38
CA ALA A 158 1.00 -1.84 21.21
C ALA A 158 1.21 -3.33 21.54
N SER A 159 0.13 -4.10 21.69
CA SER A 159 0.21 -5.55 21.93
C SER A 159 0.66 -6.35 20.71
N LEU A 160 0.39 -5.86 19.49
CA LEU A 160 0.85 -6.48 18.24
C LEU A 160 2.35 -6.29 18.02
N ASP A 161 2.87 -5.09 18.33
CA ASP A 161 4.29 -4.78 18.21
C ASP A 161 5.18 -5.55 19.22
N MET A 162 4.60 -6.05 20.31
CA MET A 162 5.34 -6.81 21.33
C MET A 162 5.45 -8.33 21.05
N ASN A 163 4.80 -8.82 20.00
CA ASN A 163 4.77 -10.26 19.65
C ASN A 163 5.66 -10.62 18.42
N ASP A 164 6.43 -9.68 17.91
CA ASP A 164 7.52 -9.88 16.97
C ASP A 164 8.85 -9.95 17.74
#